data_a6be3a8b8dd56c2a7b9ffc950f6f3a0a
#
_entry.id   a6be3a8b8dd56c2a7b9ffc950f6f3a0a
#
_cell.length_a   1.000
_cell.length_b   1.000
_cell.length_c   1.000
_cell.angle_alpha   90.00
_cell.angle_beta   90.00
_cell.angle_gamma   90.00
#
_symmetry.space_group_name_H-M   'P 1'
#
loop_
_entity.id
_entity.type
_entity.pdbx_description
1 polymer ?
#
loop_
_entity_poly.entity_id
_entity_poly.type
_entity_poly.pdbx_seq_one_letter_code
_entity_poly.pdbx_strand_id
1 'polypeptide(L)'
;MNNFQIFNHISGLTSKLVTEKYSTSFSRASTLFKPEIRQHIYNIYGFVRFADEIVDTFHDYDKAKLLDEFEKNYRDALENGISLNPILHSFCTTQREKNIPQHLVDAFLHSMRMDLGDIKDLNDEKYNEYIYGSAEVVGLMCLKVFVDGNEEEYQKLKPYAQSLGAAFQKINFLRDISADYTDLGRTYFPNVNFRNFSQQDKLEIEKDIAKDFEHSLIGIKMLPMSSRLAVFMAYKYYTNLFKKIKKCKPEILMHKRISVSNARKVYLFGEMILFKNLNFVR
;
A
#
# COMPACT_ATOMS: atom_id res chain seq x y z
N MET A 1 -12.77 19.67 -24.35
CA MET A 1 -11.55 19.69 -23.50
C MET A 1 -10.50 20.54 -24.21
N ASN A 2 -9.86 21.46 -23.47
CA ASN A 2 -8.68 22.15 -23.99
C ASN A 2 -7.43 21.24 -23.87
N ASN A 3 -6.30 21.66 -24.49
CA ASN A 3 -5.09 20.83 -24.54
C ASN A 3 -4.52 20.50 -23.15
N PHE A 4 -4.63 21.39 -22.18
CA PHE A 4 -4.19 21.14 -20.81
C PHE A 4 -5.09 20.09 -20.10
N GLN A 5 -6.40 20.15 -20.33
CA GLN A 5 -7.31 19.11 -19.82
C GLN A 5 -7.05 17.74 -20.45
N ILE A 6 -6.65 17.71 -21.75
CA ILE A 6 -6.24 16.47 -22.41
C ILE A 6 -4.98 15.92 -21.75
N PHE A 7 -3.99 16.76 -21.47
CA PHE A 7 -2.75 16.35 -20.78
C PHE A 7 -3.03 15.77 -19.37
N ASN A 8 -3.87 16.45 -18.58
CA ASN A 8 -4.27 15.95 -17.26
C ASN A 8 -4.99 14.59 -17.35
N HIS A 9 -5.87 14.45 -18.34
CA HIS A 9 -6.59 13.19 -18.57
C HIS A 9 -5.64 12.05 -18.92
N ILE A 10 -4.70 12.27 -19.86
CA ILE A 10 -3.70 11.30 -20.25
C ILE A 10 -2.81 10.90 -19.05
N SER A 11 -2.41 11.87 -18.23
CA SER A 11 -1.61 11.61 -17.03
C SER A 11 -2.34 10.69 -16.04
N GLY A 12 -3.64 10.93 -15.82
CA GLY A 12 -4.49 10.05 -15.02
C GLY A 12 -4.65 8.64 -15.62
N LEU A 13 -4.82 8.55 -16.95
CA LEU A 13 -4.89 7.25 -17.64
C LEU A 13 -3.59 6.46 -17.51
N THR A 14 -2.45 7.12 -17.49
CA THR A 14 -1.13 6.48 -17.27
C THR A 14 -1.08 5.85 -15.88
N SER A 15 -1.50 6.54 -14.83
CA SER A 15 -1.58 6.00 -13.47
C SER A 15 -2.55 4.81 -13.36
N LYS A 16 -3.69 4.88 -14.05
CA LYS A 16 -4.62 3.76 -14.17
C LYS A 16 -3.97 2.56 -14.84
N LEU A 17 -3.30 2.76 -15.98
CA LEU A 17 -2.60 1.68 -16.71
C LEU A 17 -1.53 1.01 -15.85
N VAL A 18 -0.72 1.80 -15.11
CA VAL A 18 0.24 1.28 -14.15
C VAL A 18 -0.46 0.39 -13.12
N THR A 19 -1.56 0.85 -12.53
CA THR A 19 -2.33 0.07 -11.56
C THR A 19 -2.83 -1.26 -12.14
N GLU A 20 -3.36 -1.24 -13.36
CA GLU A 20 -3.91 -2.42 -14.04
C GLU A 20 -2.82 -3.45 -14.41
N LYS A 21 -1.64 -2.98 -14.77
CA LYS A 21 -0.54 -3.87 -15.18
C LYS A 21 0.20 -4.48 -13.99
N TYR A 22 0.43 -3.70 -12.93
CA TYR A 22 1.20 -4.17 -11.77
C TYR A 22 0.37 -4.92 -10.73
N SER A 23 -0.93 -4.66 -10.61
CA SER A 23 -1.76 -5.33 -9.62
C SER A 23 -3.18 -5.65 -10.10
N THR A 24 -3.39 -6.89 -10.55
CA THR A 24 -4.72 -7.37 -10.93
C THR A 24 -5.73 -7.39 -9.78
N SER A 25 -5.27 -7.66 -8.56
CA SER A 25 -6.14 -7.71 -7.38
C SER A 25 -6.55 -6.31 -6.92
N PHE A 26 -5.60 -5.37 -6.86
CA PHE A 26 -5.87 -3.99 -6.47
C PHE A 26 -6.68 -3.26 -7.55
N SER A 27 -6.36 -3.47 -8.82
CA SER A 27 -7.12 -2.91 -9.95
C SER A 27 -8.60 -3.32 -9.88
N ARG A 28 -8.88 -4.61 -9.65
CA ARG A 28 -10.27 -5.08 -9.47
C ARG A 28 -10.94 -4.47 -8.24
N ALA A 29 -10.28 -4.45 -7.09
CA ALA A 29 -10.82 -3.83 -5.88
C ALA A 29 -11.11 -2.34 -6.09
N SER A 30 -10.26 -1.64 -6.85
CA SER A 30 -10.42 -0.21 -7.15
C SER A 30 -11.69 0.11 -7.95
N THR A 31 -12.25 -0.86 -8.70
CA THR A 31 -13.53 -0.67 -9.39
C THR A 31 -14.71 -0.49 -8.44
N LEU A 32 -14.56 -0.86 -7.17
CA LEU A 32 -15.58 -0.69 -6.13
C LEU A 32 -15.60 0.72 -5.53
N PHE A 33 -14.55 1.52 -5.73
CA PHE A 33 -14.58 2.95 -5.40
C PHE A 33 -15.56 3.70 -6.30
N LYS A 34 -16.17 4.77 -5.78
CA LYS A 34 -16.91 5.69 -6.64
C LYS A 34 -15.97 6.37 -7.66
N PRO A 35 -16.45 6.71 -8.85
CA PRO A 35 -15.63 7.30 -9.92
C PRO A 35 -14.84 8.55 -9.46
N GLU A 36 -15.45 9.38 -8.59
CA GLU A 36 -14.90 10.65 -8.12
C GLU A 36 -13.58 10.49 -7.36
N ILE A 37 -13.42 9.38 -6.61
CA ILE A 37 -12.22 9.13 -5.82
C ILE A 37 -11.29 8.10 -6.47
N ARG A 38 -11.81 7.29 -7.38
CA ARG A 38 -11.06 6.18 -7.99
C ARG A 38 -9.80 6.65 -8.71
N GLN A 39 -9.89 7.75 -9.46
CA GLN A 39 -8.75 8.29 -10.19
C GLN A 39 -7.63 8.74 -9.24
N HIS A 40 -7.97 9.37 -8.12
CA HIS A 40 -6.99 9.77 -7.11
C HIS A 40 -6.25 8.56 -6.51
N ILE A 41 -6.97 7.45 -6.30
CA ILE A 41 -6.35 6.20 -5.82
C ILE A 41 -5.39 5.62 -6.88
N TYR A 42 -5.73 5.66 -8.15
CA TYR A 42 -4.79 5.27 -9.22
C TYR A 42 -3.56 6.19 -9.24
N ASN A 43 -3.73 7.50 -9.03
CA ASN A 43 -2.64 8.46 -9.01
C ASN A 43 -1.67 8.21 -7.84
N ILE A 44 -2.19 7.93 -6.63
CA ILE A 44 -1.37 7.51 -5.48
C ILE A 44 -0.64 6.20 -5.78
N TYR A 45 -1.35 5.19 -6.31
CA TYR A 45 -0.74 3.91 -6.63
C TYR A 45 0.37 4.05 -7.67
N GLY A 46 0.17 4.85 -8.72
CA GLY A 46 1.17 5.11 -9.75
C GLY A 46 2.46 5.68 -9.17
N PHE A 47 2.36 6.68 -8.31
CA PHE A 47 3.49 7.28 -7.61
C PHE A 47 4.25 6.28 -6.73
N VAL A 48 3.52 5.60 -5.84
CA VAL A 48 4.08 4.59 -4.94
C VAL A 48 4.75 3.48 -5.74
N ARG A 49 4.08 2.95 -6.77
CA ARG A 49 4.62 1.84 -7.57
C ARG A 49 5.88 2.20 -8.35
N PHE A 50 5.99 3.43 -8.86
CA PHE A 50 7.20 3.84 -9.60
C PHE A 50 8.40 4.00 -8.67
N ALA A 51 8.22 4.55 -7.47
CA ALA A 51 9.29 4.61 -6.48
C ALA A 51 9.73 3.21 -6.03
N ASP A 52 8.76 2.32 -5.77
CA ASP A 52 8.96 0.91 -5.42
C ASP A 52 9.72 0.15 -6.56
N GLU A 53 9.35 0.38 -7.83
CA GLU A 53 10.03 -0.24 -8.98
C GLU A 53 11.51 0.16 -9.09
N ILE A 54 11.85 1.41 -8.77
CA ILE A 54 13.24 1.87 -8.77
C ILE A 54 14.07 1.05 -7.80
N VAL A 55 13.57 0.83 -6.58
CA VAL A 55 14.34 0.17 -5.52
C VAL A 55 14.33 -1.35 -5.62
N ASP A 56 13.28 -1.94 -6.18
CA ASP A 56 13.13 -3.39 -6.24
C ASP A 56 13.60 -4.02 -7.56
N THR A 57 13.49 -3.31 -8.70
CA THR A 57 13.62 -3.96 -10.02
C THR A 57 14.86 -3.54 -10.80
N PHE A 58 15.28 -2.30 -10.74
CA PHE A 58 16.31 -1.76 -11.65
C PHE A 58 17.75 -2.10 -11.21
N HIS A 59 18.07 -3.40 -11.09
CA HIS A 59 19.35 -3.89 -10.57
C HIS A 59 20.56 -3.50 -11.41
N ASP A 60 20.38 -3.30 -12.73
CA ASP A 60 21.45 -2.92 -13.67
C ASP A 60 21.70 -1.39 -13.73
N TYR A 61 20.98 -0.61 -12.92
CA TYR A 61 21.04 0.84 -12.89
C TYR A 61 21.42 1.38 -11.52
N ASP A 62 21.89 2.63 -11.49
CA ASP A 62 22.13 3.37 -10.24
C ASP A 62 20.78 3.77 -9.60
N LYS A 63 20.26 2.89 -8.76
CA LYS A 63 18.97 3.07 -8.09
C LYS A 63 18.94 4.30 -7.19
N ALA A 64 20.07 4.63 -6.52
CA ALA A 64 20.14 5.78 -5.65
C ALA A 64 19.96 7.07 -6.45
N LYS A 65 20.69 7.18 -7.56
CA LYS A 65 20.56 8.30 -8.49
C LYS A 65 19.17 8.40 -9.10
N LEU A 66 18.56 7.26 -9.50
CA LEU A 66 17.20 7.25 -10.04
C LEU A 66 16.16 7.71 -9.01
N LEU A 67 16.31 7.29 -7.75
CA LEU A 67 15.42 7.72 -6.68
C LEU A 67 15.60 9.22 -6.37
N ASP A 68 16.84 9.73 -6.37
CA ASP A 68 17.13 11.15 -6.21
C ASP A 68 16.50 12.00 -7.33
N GLU A 69 16.61 11.53 -8.57
CA GLU A 69 15.98 12.19 -9.72
C GLU A 69 14.45 12.14 -9.64
N PHE A 70 13.88 11.02 -9.21
CA PHE A 70 12.45 10.87 -9.02
C PHE A 70 11.93 11.84 -7.95
N GLU A 71 12.61 11.91 -6.80
CA GLU A 71 12.25 12.83 -5.72
C GLU A 71 12.41 14.29 -6.17
N LYS A 72 13.52 14.65 -6.80
CA LYS A 72 13.72 15.99 -7.34
C LYS A 72 12.59 16.40 -8.29
N ASN A 73 12.29 15.53 -9.28
CA ASN A 73 11.23 15.80 -10.25
C ASN A 73 9.85 15.93 -9.58
N TYR A 74 9.61 15.20 -8.49
CA TYR A 74 8.41 15.34 -7.68
C TYR A 74 8.36 16.73 -7.00
N ARG A 75 9.46 17.18 -6.36
CA ARG A 75 9.56 18.51 -5.73
C ARG A 75 9.32 19.62 -6.76
N ASP A 76 9.99 19.52 -7.91
CA ASP A 76 9.83 20.47 -9.02
C ASP A 76 8.37 20.49 -9.51
N ALA A 77 7.69 19.35 -9.58
CA ALA A 77 6.28 19.25 -9.95
C ALA A 77 5.34 19.93 -8.96
N LEU A 78 5.66 19.88 -7.68
CA LEU A 78 4.88 20.56 -6.64
C LEU A 78 5.05 22.08 -6.73
N GLU A 79 6.28 22.56 -6.89
CA GLU A 79 6.60 23.97 -6.96
C GLU A 79 6.02 24.61 -8.23
N ASN A 80 6.29 23.99 -9.39
CA ASN A 80 5.87 24.53 -10.70
C ASN A 80 4.39 24.26 -11.06
N GLY A 81 3.73 23.37 -10.33
CA GLY A 81 2.33 22.99 -10.61
C GLY A 81 2.15 22.05 -11.79
N ILE A 82 3.22 21.65 -12.48
CA ILE A 82 3.21 20.80 -13.66
C ILE A 82 4.45 19.88 -13.70
N SER A 83 4.29 18.71 -14.32
CA SER A 83 5.41 17.83 -14.65
C SER A 83 5.18 17.17 -16.00
N LEU A 84 6.26 16.98 -16.79
CA LEU A 84 6.18 16.18 -18.02
C LEU A 84 6.15 14.67 -17.73
N ASN A 85 6.50 14.24 -16.50
CA ASN A 85 6.26 12.88 -16.06
C ASN A 85 4.77 12.75 -15.67
N PRO A 86 3.97 11.96 -16.42
CA PRO A 86 2.52 11.89 -16.21
C PRO A 86 2.13 11.32 -14.85
N ILE A 87 2.94 10.43 -14.27
CA ILE A 87 2.72 9.85 -12.95
C ILE A 87 2.90 10.93 -11.87
N LEU A 88 4.00 11.69 -11.92
CA LEU A 88 4.24 12.78 -10.98
C LEU A 88 3.19 13.88 -11.13
N HIS A 89 2.83 14.23 -12.36
CA HIS A 89 1.81 15.25 -12.62
C HIS A 89 0.46 14.86 -12.00
N SER A 90 -0.01 13.65 -12.25
CA SER A 90 -1.29 13.17 -11.73
C SER A 90 -1.28 13.02 -10.20
N PHE A 91 -0.17 12.57 -9.61
CA PHE A 91 -0.03 12.46 -8.16
C PHE A 91 -0.03 13.84 -7.49
N CYS A 92 0.79 14.80 -7.97
CA CYS A 92 0.85 16.16 -7.42
C CYS A 92 -0.49 16.89 -7.54
N THR A 93 -1.25 16.64 -8.62
CA THR A 93 -2.62 17.13 -8.75
C THR A 93 -3.51 16.56 -7.64
N THR A 94 -3.47 15.25 -7.42
CA THR A 94 -4.22 14.60 -6.32
C THR A 94 -3.79 15.11 -4.96
N GLN A 95 -2.49 15.29 -4.72
CA GLN A 95 -1.96 15.79 -3.46
C GLN A 95 -2.52 17.16 -3.11
N ARG A 96 -2.58 18.09 -4.09
CA ARG A 96 -3.15 19.43 -3.91
C ARG A 96 -4.66 19.37 -3.70
N GLU A 97 -5.38 18.64 -4.53
CA GLU A 97 -6.84 18.59 -4.50
C GLU A 97 -7.39 17.92 -3.24
N LYS A 98 -6.65 16.98 -2.66
CA LYS A 98 -7.06 16.22 -1.46
C LYS A 98 -6.31 16.62 -0.19
N ASN A 99 -5.52 17.68 -0.24
CA ASN A 99 -4.75 18.19 0.89
C ASN A 99 -3.89 17.09 1.55
N ILE A 100 -3.19 16.28 0.71
CA ILE A 100 -2.29 15.25 1.21
C ILE A 100 -1.05 15.92 1.80
N PRO A 101 -0.77 15.76 3.11
CA PRO A 101 0.34 16.42 3.76
C PRO A 101 1.69 15.97 3.21
N GLN A 102 2.61 16.93 3.02
CA GLN A 102 3.94 16.69 2.50
C GLN A 102 4.72 15.64 3.31
N HIS A 103 4.64 15.70 4.63
CA HIS A 103 5.37 14.79 5.51
C HIS A 103 5.02 13.30 5.29
N LEU A 104 3.83 12.96 4.76
CA LEU A 104 3.48 11.58 4.41
C LEU A 104 4.27 11.11 3.20
N VAL A 105 4.43 11.98 2.21
CA VAL A 105 5.22 11.67 1.00
C VAL A 105 6.70 11.59 1.33
N ASP A 106 7.18 12.49 2.19
CA ASP A 106 8.58 12.48 2.66
C ASP A 106 8.91 11.19 3.42
N ALA A 107 8.03 10.75 4.31
CA ALA A 107 8.21 9.49 5.04
C ALA A 107 8.18 8.27 4.09
N PHE A 108 7.32 8.29 3.06
CA PHE A 108 7.31 7.24 2.04
C PHE A 108 8.63 7.19 1.26
N LEU A 109 9.11 8.33 0.73
CA LEU A 109 10.36 8.39 -0.01
C LEU A 109 11.57 8.02 0.85
N HIS A 110 11.53 8.39 2.16
CA HIS A 110 12.53 7.95 3.12
C HIS A 110 12.56 6.42 3.26
N SER A 111 11.40 5.76 3.38
CA SER A 111 11.35 4.29 3.42
C SER A 111 11.89 3.63 2.15
N MET A 112 11.68 4.22 0.98
CA MET A 112 12.28 3.76 -0.29
C MET A 112 13.81 3.90 -0.27
N ARG A 113 14.35 4.96 0.36
CA ARG A 113 15.81 5.08 0.57
C ARG A 113 16.35 4.01 1.51
N MET A 114 15.60 3.63 2.54
CA MET A 114 15.99 2.52 3.41
C MET A 114 16.14 1.23 2.61
N ASP A 115 15.28 0.99 1.59
CA ASP A 115 15.34 -0.20 0.72
C ASP A 115 16.60 -0.25 -0.17
N LEU A 116 17.29 0.87 -0.39
CA LEU A 116 18.59 0.91 -1.09
C LEU A 116 19.76 0.47 -0.21
N GLY A 117 19.57 0.45 1.10
CA GLY A 117 20.56 0.03 2.09
C GLY A 117 20.42 -1.45 2.48
N ASP A 118 21.28 -1.89 3.38
CA ASP A 118 21.18 -3.22 3.99
C ASP A 118 20.08 -3.22 5.06
N ILE A 119 18.90 -3.70 4.71
CA ILE A 119 17.81 -3.94 5.68
C ILE A 119 18.09 -5.28 6.38
N LYS A 120 18.93 -5.25 7.41
CA LYS A 120 19.24 -6.41 8.24
C LYS A 120 19.09 -6.04 9.70
N ASP A 121 18.50 -6.96 10.47
CA ASP A 121 18.40 -6.86 11.94
C ASP A 121 17.89 -5.50 12.42
N LEU A 122 16.72 -5.09 11.87
CA LEU A 122 16.05 -3.87 12.29
C LEU A 122 15.76 -3.94 13.80
N ASN A 123 16.12 -2.90 14.54
CA ASN A 123 15.60 -2.71 15.88
C ASN A 123 14.14 -2.25 15.81
N ASP A 124 13.43 -2.23 16.95
CA ASP A 124 12.01 -1.87 17.01
C ASP A 124 11.74 -0.46 16.46
N GLU A 125 12.64 0.50 16.68
CA GLU A 125 12.49 1.87 16.18
C GLU A 125 12.54 1.93 14.66
N LYS A 126 13.56 1.37 14.03
CA LYS A 126 13.71 1.32 12.58
C LYS A 126 12.62 0.48 11.90
N TYR A 127 12.17 -0.59 12.55
CA TYR A 127 11.05 -1.40 12.09
C TYR A 127 9.75 -0.58 12.02
N ASN A 128 9.45 0.14 13.09
CA ASN A 128 8.27 0.99 13.14
C ASN A 128 8.36 2.15 12.13
N GLU A 129 9.53 2.77 11.99
CA GLU A 129 9.81 3.80 11.01
C GLU A 129 9.58 3.27 9.58
N TYR A 130 10.09 2.08 9.28
CA TYR A 130 9.93 1.44 7.98
C TYR A 130 8.46 1.09 7.68
N ILE A 131 7.73 0.49 8.62
CA ILE A 131 6.28 0.21 8.45
C ILE A 131 5.49 1.49 8.26
N TYR A 132 5.78 2.53 9.06
CA TYR A 132 5.14 3.82 8.93
C TYR A 132 5.35 4.38 7.50
N GLY A 133 6.60 4.46 7.05
CA GLY A 133 6.95 5.04 5.75
C GLY A 133 6.46 4.20 4.56
N SER A 134 6.64 2.88 4.59
CA SER A 134 6.34 2.02 3.44
C SER A 134 4.85 1.68 3.29
N ALA A 135 4.04 1.75 4.37
CA ALA A 135 2.66 1.28 4.33
C ALA A 135 1.64 2.20 5.02
N GLU A 136 1.90 2.65 6.27
CA GLU A 136 0.91 3.44 6.99
C GLU A 136 0.63 4.77 6.29
N VAL A 137 1.68 5.48 5.85
CA VAL A 137 1.51 6.76 5.14
C VAL A 137 0.79 6.61 3.81
N VAL A 138 0.94 5.47 3.12
CA VAL A 138 0.18 5.17 1.90
C VAL A 138 -1.31 5.04 2.23
N GLY A 139 -1.64 4.35 3.32
CA GLY A 139 -2.99 4.29 3.87
C GLY A 139 -3.55 5.66 4.23
N LEU A 140 -2.72 6.53 4.83
CA LEU A 140 -3.08 7.89 5.21
C LEU A 140 -3.27 8.81 4.00
N MET A 141 -2.46 8.69 2.95
CA MET A 141 -2.68 9.40 1.68
C MET A 141 -4.02 8.99 1.04
N CYS A 142 -4.33 7.69 1.04
CA CYS A 142 -5.63 7.20 0.58
C CYS A 142 -6.78 7.70 1.48
N LEU A 143 -6.59 7.76 2.78
CA LEU A 143 -7.60 8.27 3.71
C LEU A 143 -7.96 9.73 3.42
N LYS A 144 -6.99 10.59 3.08
CA LYS A 144 -7.26 11.98 2.65
C LYS A 144 -8.22 12.02 1.44
N VAL A 145 -8.05 11.11 0.50
CA VAL A 145 -8.96 10.96 -0.65
C VAL A 145 -10.34 10.49 -0.20
N PHE A 146 -10.41 9.52 0.72
CA PHE A 146 -11.69 8.96 1.18
C PHE A 146 -12.57 9.95 1.93
N VAL A 147 -11.96 10.84 2.71
CA VAL A 147 -12.65 11.87 3.47
C VAL A 147 -12.69 13.23 2.75
N ASP A 148 -12.34 13.25 1.46
CA ASP A 148 -12.34 14.46 0.62
C ASP A 148 -11.56 15.65 1.22
N GLY A 149 -10.43 15.37 1.84
CA GLY A 149 -9.57 16.36 2.49
C GLY A 149 -10.10 16.91 3.83
N ASN A 150 -11.24 16.41 4.33
CA ASN A 150 -11.80 16.82 5.62
C ASN A 150 -10.85 16.44 6.76
N GLU A 151 -10.34 17.45 7.50
CA GLU A 151 -9.33 17.24 8.53
C GLU A 151 -9.88 16.56 9.78
N GLU A 152 -11.08 16.87 10.21
CA GLU A 152 -11.70 16.29 11.40
C GLU A 152 -11.92 14.77 11.20
N GLU A 153 -12.54 14.38 10.10
CA GLU A 153 -12.74 12.97 9.75
C GLU A 153 -11.41 12.25 9.51
N TYR A 154 -10.41 12.94 8.95
CA TYR A 154 -9.07 12.40 8.77
C TYR A 154 -8.43 12.07 10.12
N GLN A 155 -8.41 13.00 11.08
CA GLN A 155 -7.80 12.78 12.40
C GLN A 155 -8.52 11.67 13.17
N LYS A 156 -9.84 11.60 13.08
CA LYS A 156 -10.67 10.56 13.69
C LYS A 156 -10.35 9.16 13.13
N LEU A 157 -10.13 9.04 11.83
CA LEU A 157 -9.91 7.76 11.15
C LEU A 157 -8.44 7.37 11.02
N LYS A 158 -7.52 8.31 11.23
CA LYS A 158 -6.07 8.13 11.09
C LYS A 158 -5.53 6.89 11.80
N PRO A 159 -5.79 6.65 13.11
CA PRO A 159 -5.20 5.50 13.82
C PRO A 159 -5.65 4.15 13.23
N TYR A 160 -6.87 4.08 12.73
CA TYR A 160 -7.40 2.86 12.10
C TYR A 160 -6.81 2.61 10.72
N ALA A 161 -6.55 3.67 9.95
CA ALA A 161 -5.89 3.57 8.65
C ALA A 161 -4.43 3.15 8.79
N GLN A 162 -3.72 3.64 9.81
CA GLN A 162 -2.37 3.21 10.15
C GLN A 162 -2.34 1.73 10.47
N SER A 163 -3.20 1.24 11.36
CA SER A 163 -3.29 -0.19 11.67
C SER A 163 -3.58 -1.05 10.43
N LEU A 164 -4.39 -0.57 9.49
CA LEU A 164 -4.65 -1.32 8.26
C LEU A 164 -3.40 -1.40 7.38
N GLY A 165 -2.68 -0.29 7.22
CA GLY A 165 -1.42 -0.24 6.49
C GLY A 165 -0.38 -1.17 7.12
N ALA A 166 -0.18 -1.07 8.44
CA ALA A 166 0.73 -1.93 9.20
C ALA A 166 0.39 -3.42 9.05
N ALA A 167 -0.91 -3.79 9.19
CA ALA A 167 -1.34 -5.18 9.00
C ALA A 167 -1.01 -5.71 7.61
N PHE A 168 -1.24 -4.90 6.56
CA PHE A 168 -0.95 -5.31 5.19
C PHE A 168 0.55 -5.51 4.98
N GLN A 169 1.38 -4.62 5.49
CA GLN A 169 2.84 -4.71 5.35
C GLN A 169 3.42 -5.90 6.11
N LYS A 170 3.01 -6.10 7.36
CA LYS A 170 3.43 -7.25 8.16
C LYS A 170 3.06 -8.58 7.49
N ILE A 171 1.89 -8.65 6.83
CA ILE A 171 1.50 -9.82 6.03
C ILE A 171 2.36 -9.95 4.77
N ASN A 172 2.71 -8.85 4.11
CA ASN A 172 3.63 -8.90 2.97
C ASN A 172 4.97 -9.48 3.39
N PHE A 173 5.53 -9.04 4.51
CA PHE A 173 6.77 -9.61 5.06
C PHE A 173 6.66 -11.12 5.33
N LEU A 174 5.58 -11.57 5.99
CA LEU A 174 5.39 -13.00 6.23
C LEU A 174 5.18 -13.81 4.94
N ARG A 175 4.52 -13.22 3.95
CA ARG A 175 4.26 -13.86 2.66
C ARG A 175 5.53 -14.05 1.84
N ASP A 176 6.40 -13.06 1.90
CA ASP A 176 7.56 -12.94 1.02
C ASP A 176 8.88 -13.31 1.72
N ILE A 177 8.86 -13.79 2.99
CA ILE A 177 10.03 -14.19 3.79
C ILE A 177 11.05 -15.00 2.98
N SER A 178 10.57 -15.97 2.18
CA SER A 178 11.46 -16.82 1.37
C SER A 178 12.32 -16.00 0.40
N ALA A 179 11.70 -15.10 -0.36
CA ALA A 179 12.40 -14.26 -1.32
C ALA A 179 13.25 -13.18 -0.62
N ASP A 180 12.67 -12.51 0.37
CA ASP A 180 13.36 -11.43 1.10
C ASP A 180 14.63 -11.92 1.81
N TYR A 181 14.54 -13.09 2.46
CA TYR A 181 15.68 -13.67 3.17
C TYR A 181 16.70 -14.31 2.23
N THR A 182 16.25 -15.10 1.23
CA THR A 182 17.15 -15.89 0.39
C THR A 182 17.79 -15.05 -0.71
N ASP A 183 17.01 -14.19 -1.37
CA ASP A 183 17.45 -13.45 -2.56
C ASP A 183 18.01 -12.07 -2.21
N LEU A 184 17.46 -11.40 -1.18
CA LEU A 184 17.80 -10.03 -0.81
C LEU A 184 18.56 -9.93 0.52
N GLY A 185 18.60 -11.01 1.31
CA GLY A 185 19.22 -11.02 2.64
C GLY A 185 18.54 -10.08 3.65
N ARG A 186 17.29 -9.71 3.39
CA ARG A 186 16.51 -8.77 4.22
C ARG A 186 15.80 -9.49 5.36
N THR A 187 15.83 -8.89 6.55
CA THR A 187 15.11 -9.36 7.74
C THR A 187 14.37 -8.20 8.37
N TYR A 188 13.03 -8.24 8.33
CA TYR A 188 12.22 -7.10 8.78
C TYR A 188 11.83 -7.20 10.26
N PHE A 189 11.38 -8.37 10.74
CA PHE A 189 10.87 -8.49 12.10
C PHE A 189 11.98 -8.40 13.14
N PRO A 190 11.94 -7.44 14.08
CA PRO A 190 12.94 -7.31 15.12
C PRO A 190 12.91 -8.52 16.06
N ASN A 191 14.06 -8.85 16.63
CA ASN A 191 14.23 -9.95 17.60
C ASN A 191 13.86 -11.35 17.06
N VAL A 192 13.71 -11.54 15.75
CA VAL A 192 13.42 -12.82 15.11
C VAL A 192 14.64 -13.35 14.40
N ASN A 193 15.09 -14.53 14.80
CA ASN A 193 16.18 -15.23 14.12
C ASN A 193 15.64 -16.08 12.96
N PHE A 194 15.72 -15.57 11.74
CA PHE A 194 15.22 -16.29 10.55
C PHE A 194 16.04 -17.55 10.20
N ARG A 195 17.27 -17.72 10.72
CA ARG A 195 17.99 -19.00 10.59
C ARG A 195 17.32 -20.11 11.41
N ASN A 196 16.57 -19.75 12.45
CA ASN A 196 15.82 -20.66 13.31
C ASN A 196 14.42 -20.10 13.61
N PHE A 197 13.69 -19.76 12.53
CA PHE A 197 12.34 -19.18 12.63
C PHE A 197 11.38 -20.16 13.30
N SER A 198 11.09 -19.92 14.58
CA SER A 198 10.31 -20.83 15.41
C SER A 198 8.79 -20.62 15.27
N GLN A 199 8.04 -21.64 15.73
CA GLN A 199 6.59 -21.52 15.85
C GLN A 199 6.17 -20.43 16.84
N GLN A 200 6.98 -20.16 17.87
CA GLN A 200 6.72 -19.13 18.86
C GLN A 200 6.88 -17.74 18.24
N ASP A 201 7.97 -17.48 17.50
CA ASP A 201 8.19 -16.21 16.79
C ASP A 201 7.03 -15.91 15.85
N LYS A 202 6.62 -16.92 15.06
CA LYS A 202 5.47 -16.81 14.15
C LYS A 202 4.18 -16.46 14.89
N LEU A 203 3.91 -17.08 16.02
CA LEU A 203 2.71 -16.81 16.83
C LEU A 203 2.69 -15.40 17.40
N GLU A 204 3.83 -14.85 17.78
CA GLU A 204 3.95 -13.47 18.29
C GLU A 204 3.66 -12.45 17.19
N ILE A 205 4.25 -12.65 16.01
CA ILE A 205 3.96 -11.83 14.83
C ILE A 205 2.45 -11.92 14.45
N GLU A 206 1.88 -13.11 14.46
CA GLU A 206 0.46 -13.31 14.15
C GLU A 206 -0.47 -12.62 15.15
N LYS A 207 -0.13 -12.58 16.44
CA LYS A 207 -0.91 -11.85 17.45
C LYS A 207 -0.89 -10.35 17.19
N ASP A 208 0.25 -9.81 16.81
CA ASP A 208 0.41 -8.39 16.51
C ASP A 208 -0.41 -8.01 15.26
N ILE A 209 -0.30 -8.77 14.17
CA ILE A 209 -1.12 -8.59 12.96
C ILE A 209 -2.62 -8.69 13.26
N ALA A 210 -3.03 -9.60 14.14
CA ALA A 210 -4.45 -9.77 14.50
C ALA A 210 -5.00 -8.51 15.20
N LYS A 211 -4.24 -7.90 16.10
CA LYS A 211 -4.60 -6.63 16.77
C LYS A 211 -4.81 -5.51 15.75
N ASP A 212 -3.89 -5.39 14.78
CA ASP A 212 -4.00 -4.38 13.74
C ASP A 212 -5.26 -4.57 12.89
N PHE A 213 -5.61 -5.80 12.53
CA PHE A 213 -6.85 -6.07 11.80
C PHE A 213 -8.11 -5.78 12.62
N GLU A 214 -8.13 -6.15 13.89
CA GLU A 214 -9.26 -5.87 14.77
C GLU A 214 -9.49 -4.38 14.91
N HIS A 215 -8.41 -3.62 15.15
CA HIS A 215 -8.46 -2.17 15.26
C HIS A 215 -8.88 -1.52 13.94
N SER A 216 -8.28 -1.91 12.82
CA SER A 216 -8.60 -1.33 11.51
C SER A 216 -10.06 -1.56 11.08
N LEU A 217 -10.68 -2.68 11.48
CA LEU A 217 -12.07 -2.98 11.13
C LEU A 217 -13.05 -1.95 11.70
N ILE A 218 -12.73 -1.35 12.85
CA ILE A 218 -13.53 -0.26 13.45
C ILE A 218 -13.57 0.92 12.48
N GLY A 219 -12.41 1.38 12.02
CA GLY A 219 -12.32 2.50 11.09
C GLY A 219 -12.96 2.21 9.73
N ILE A 220 -12.80 0.98 9.21
CA ILE A 220 -13.41 0.60 7.92
C ILE A 220 -14.93 0.78 7.96
N LYS A 221 -15.59 0.43 9.06
CA LYS A 221 -17.04 0.61 9.22
C LYS A 221 -17.45 2.09 9.25
N MET A 222 -16.55 2.98 9.64
CA MET A 222 -16.78 4.43 9.72
C MET A 222 -16.46 5.15 8.40
N LEU A 223 -15.77 4.52 7.46
CA LEU A 223 -15.43 5.13 6.16
C LEU A 223 -16.69 5.59 5.39
N PRO A 224 -16.59 6.67 4.59
CA PRO A 224 -17.65 7.04 3.66
C PRO A 224 -18.02 5.91 2.70
N MET A 225 -19.29 5.87 2.28
CA MET A 225 -19.79 4.86 1.35
C MET A 225 -19.07 4.84 -0.01
N SER A 226 -18.43 5.95 -0.38
CA SER A 226 -17.61 6.09 -1.60
C SER A 226 -16.39 5.16 -1.61
N SER A 227 -15.85 4.82 -0.44
CA SER A 227 -14.61 4.06 -0.26
C SER A 227 -14.77 2.77 0.55
N ARG A 228 -15.73 2.72 1.47
CA ARG A 228 -15.90 1.62 2.45
C ARG A 228 -15.84 0.25 1.82
N LEU A 229 -16.61 0.02 0.74
CA LEU A 229 -16.71 -1.31 0.13
C LEU A 229 -15.37 -1.77 -0.49
N ALA A 230 -14.65 -0.87 -1.14
CA ALA A 230 -13.37 -1.18 -1.75
C ALA A 230 -12.31 -1.49 -0.69
N VAL A 231 -12.25 -0.69 0.38
CA VAL A 231 -11.33 -0.92 1.50
C VAL A 231 -11.67 -2.23 2.23
N PHE A 232 -12.97 -2.50 2.45
CA PHE A 232 -13.41 -3.76 3.05
C PHE A 232 -13.07 -4.97 2.17
N MET A 233 -13.11 -4.84 0.84
CA MET A 233 -12.64 -5.89 -0.07
C MET A 233 -11.14 -6.18 0.12
N ALA A 234 -10.31 -5.15 0.23
CA ALA A 234 -8.88 -5.31 0.49
C ALA A 234 -8.65 -5.98 1.86
N TYR A 235 -9.35 -5.54 2.90
CA TYR A 235 -9.34 -6.16 4.22
C TYR A 235 -9.70 -7.66 4.16
N LYS A 236 -10.78 -8.02 3.47
CA LYS A 236 -11.20 -9.43 3.26
C LYS A 236 -10.14 -10.25 2.54
N TYR A 237 -9.51 -9.68 1.53
CA TYR A 237 -8.42 -10.35 0.80
C TYR A 237 -7.24 -10.64 1.72
N TYR A 238 -6.75 -9.64 2.46
CA TYR A 238 -5.62 -9.80 3.36
C TYR A 238 -5.93 -10.70 4.55
N THR A 239 -7.12 -10.63 5.14
CA THR A 239 -7.52 -11.56 6.21
C THR A 239 -7.63 -13.00 5.71
N ASN A 240 -8.02 -13.25 4.44
CA ASN A 240 -7.97 -14.59 3.85
C ASN A 240 -6.53 -15.07 3.63
N LEU A 241 -5.63 -14.18 3.19
CA LEU A 241 -4.20 -14.49 3.08
C LEU A 241 -3.61 -14.81 4.45
N PHE A 242 -3.90 -13.99 5.45
CA PHE A 242 -3.48 -14.20 6.83
C PHE A 242 -3.96 -15.55 7.40
N LYS A 243 -5.25 -15.90 7.21
CA LYS A 243 -5.78 -17.22 7.59
C LYS A 243 -5.02 -18.37 6.94
N LYS A 244 -4.53 -18.18 5.73
CA LYS A 244 -3.73 -19.18 5.01
C LYS A 244 -2.31 -19.28 5.60
N ILE A 245 -1.67 -18.14 5.87
CA ILE A 245 -0.35 -18.06 6.52
C ILE A 245 -0.39 -18.72 7.90
N LYS A 246 -1.43 -18.45 8.71
CA LYS A 246 -1.61 -19.08 10.03
C LYS A 246 -1.63 -20.61 10.01
N LYS A 247 -2.11 -21.22 8.92
CA LYS A 247 -2.15 -22.68 8.74
C LYS A 247 -0.82 -23.28 8.29
N CYS A 248 0.12 -22.45 7.84
CA CYS A 248 1.43 -22.91 7.39
C CYS A 248 2.39 -23.05 8.59
N LYS A 249 3.24 -24.07 8.54
CA LYS A 249 4.38 -24.18 9.47
C LYS A 249 5.46 -23.15 9.11
N PRO A 250 6.29 -22.69 10.06
CA PRO A 250 7.39 -21.75 9.79
C PRO A 250 8.28 -22.17 8.62
N GLU A 251 8.64 -23.47 8.55
CA GLU A 251 9.51 -24.01 7.51
C GLU A 251 8.90 -23.80 6.10
N ILE A 252 7.57 -23.89 5.97
CA ILE A 252 6.91 -23.67 4.68
C ILE A 252 7.02 -22.21 4.24
N LEU A 253 6.92 -21.26 5.18
CA LEU A 253 7.06 -19.83 4.90
C LEU A 253 8.47 -19.48 4.41
N MET A 254 9.50 -20.17 4.96
CA MET A 254 10.90 -19.99 4.57
C MET A 254 11.22 -20.50 3.16
N HIS A 255 10.37 -21.33 2.56
CA HIS A 255 10.65 -21.97 1.26
C HIS A 255 9.60 -21.67 0.19
N LYS A 256 8.47 -21.06 0.55
CA LYS A 256 7.38 -20.88 -0.41
C LYS A 256 6.58 -19.61 -0.15
N ARG A 257 6.46 -18.81 -1.20
CA ARG A 257 5.53 -17.66 -1.21
C ARG A 257 4.08 -18.12 -1.08
N ILE A 258 3.36 -17.60 -0.08
CA ILE A 258 1.96 -17.93 0.14
C ILE A 258 1.07 -16.96 -0.64
N SER A 259 0.12 -17.50 -1.40
CA SER A 259 -0.80 -16.69 -2.20
C SER A 259 -2.25 -17.15 -2.08
N VAL A 260 -3.18 -16.24 -2.31
CA VAL A 260 -4.62 -16.54 -2.46
C VAL A 260 -4.86 -16.99 -3.90
N SER A 261 -5.54 -18.12 -4.09
CA SER A 261 -5.83 -18.63 -5.43
C SER A 261 -6.74 -17.68 -6.24
N ASN A 262 -6.61 -17.70 -7.56
CA ASN A 262 -7.41 -16.85 -8.43
C ASN A 262 -8.91 -17.12 -8.26
N ALA A 263 -9.32 -18.38 -8.09
CA ALA A 263 -10.71 -18.75 -7.82
C ALA A 263 -11.24 -18.09 -6.54
N ARG A 264 -10.43 -18.08 -5.46
CA ARG A 264 -10.81 -17.41 -4.20
C ARG A 264 -10.88 -15.89 -4.35
N LYS A 265 -9.98 -15.29 -5.13
CA LYS A 265 -10.03 -13.84 -5.43
C LYS A 265 -11.32 -13.46 -6.17
N VAL A 266 -11.71 -14.28 -7.17
CA VAL A 266 -12.96 -14.08 -7.92
C VAL A 266 -14.18 -14.24 -7.02
N TYR A 267 -14.18 -15.27 -6.16
CA TYR A 267 -15.25 -15.48 -5.19
C TYR A 267 -15.43 -14.28 -4.24
N LEU A 268 -14.33 -13.78 -3.63
CA LEU A 268 -14.38 -12.63 -2.74
C LEU A 268 -14.89 -11.37 -3.46
N PHE A 269 -14.49 -11.17 -4.72
CA PHE A 269 -14.97 -10.06 -5.52
C PHE A 269 -16.47 -10.18 -5.84
N GLY A 270 -16.94 -11.37 -6.20
CA GLY A 270 -18.36 -11.64 -6.42
C GLY A 270 -19.22 -11.41 -5.16
N GLU A 271 -18.73 -11.86 -4.00
CA GLU A 271 -19.35 -11.57 -2.69
C GLU A 271 -19.54 -10.06 -2.48
N MET A 272 -18.51 -9.25 -2.78
CA MET A 272 -18.58 -7.80 -2.60
C MET A 272 -19.54 -7.12 -3.59
N ILE A 273 -19.66 -7.60 -4.81
CA ILE A 273 -20.64 -7.09 -5.77
C ILE A 273 -22.07 -7.36 -5.27
N LEU A 274 -22.32 -8.56 -4.73
CA LEU A 274 -23.62 -8.90 -4.12
C LEU A 274 -23.92 -7.99 -2.92
N PHE A 275 -22.97 -7.75 -2.03
CA PHE A 275 -23.14 -6.81 -0.90
C PHE A 275 -23.41 -5.38 -1.36
N LYS A 276 -22.77 -4.93 -2.43
CA LYS A 276 -23.03 -3.60 -3.03
C LYS A 276 -24.49 -3.46 -3.47
N ASN A 277 -25.03 -4.51 -4.11
CA ASN A 277 -26.40 -4.51 -4.63
C ASN A 277 -27.47 -4.65 -3.55
N LEU A 278 -27.12 -5.25 -2.40
CA LEU A 278 -28.04 -5.52 -1.30
C LEU A 278 -28.02 -4.44 -0.20
N ASN A 279 -27.28 -3.33 -0.37
CA ASN A 279 -27.11 -2.28 0.67
C ASN A 279 -26.68 -2.84 2.05
N PHE A 280 -26.00 -3.98 2.09
CA PHE A 280 -25.69 -4.73 3.32
C PHE A 280 -24.50 -4.17 4.11
N VAL A 281 -23.91 -3.05 3.69
CA VAL A 281 -22.86 -2.34 4.45
C VAL A 281 -23.48 -1.09 5.07
N ARG A 282 -24.47 -1.30 5.92
CA ARG A 282 -24.95 -0.28 6.87
C ARG A 282 -24.13 -0.33 8.15
#